data_20def47833f9b6465faede88600dffa6
#
_entry.id   20def47833f9b6465faede88600dffa6
#
_cell.length_a   1.000
_cell.length_b   1.000
_cell.length_c   1.000
_cell.angle_alpha   90.00
_cell.angle_beta   90.00
_cell.angle_gamma   90.00
#
_symmetry.space_group_name_H-M   'P 1'
#
loop_
_entity.id
_entity.type
_entity.pdbx_description
1 polymer ?
#
loop_
_entity_poly.entity_id
_entity_poly.type
_entity_poly.pdbx_seq_one_letter_code
_entity_poly.pdbx_strand_id
1 'polypeptide(L)'
;MYRYIIKSTYRSFYGKIGYLFLFILISLSFLHSYLLSSEIWPQSIYDPIVGFDVEIFPHPTPPSSNHLLGTDPLGRDVMSMLMAGSRPLIQLSLFSFFIGLFISLLIGTLVPYLFKKMDLLMKEVSSGVILMPPPLVLLILGTGEFVDKLSPSMVGVIYGMLSGLGVSFLVIRSKVLEIENAEFIKASKLIGGSRFYIATRHILPIVVPYAVSLMLTSTTYGIIAYGFASFFGQVGWTSNWGMMIYDAITYGSLLGGINYWNFIPPTLGFLLCSSSFYLLSVSVKKQFGISI
;
A
#
# COMPACT_ATOMS: atom_id res chain seq x y z
N MET A 1 -10.56 6.52 20.94
CA MET A 1 -9.39 5.67 20.63
C MET A 1 -8.70 6.06 19.33
N TYR A 2 -9.37 6.14 18.16
CA TYR A 2 -8.74 6.51 16.88
C TYR A 2 -8.02 7.87 16.94
N ARG A 3 -8.66 8.92 17.50
CA ARG A 3 -8.01 10.22 17.71
C ARG A 3 -6.74 10.14 18.57
N TYR A 4 -6.71 9.20 19.51
CA TYR A 4 -5.54 8.98 20.35
C TYR A 4 -4.40 8.33 19.56
N ILE A 5 -4.69 7.31 18.75
CA ILE A 5 -3.69 6.66 17.88
C ILE A 5 -3.08 7.69 16.92
N ILE A 6 -3.90 8.47 16.21
CA ILE A 6 -3.43 9.49 15.27
C ILE A 6 -2.60 10.56 15.99
N LYS A 7 -3.09 11.10 17.10
CA LYS A 7 -2.38 12.15 17.86
C LYS A 7 -1.06 11.63 18.42
N SER A 8 -1.03 10.39 18.86
CA SER A 8 0.15 9.78 19.44
C SER A 8 1.19 9.44 18.37
N THR A 9 0.77 8.88 17.22
CA THR A 9 1.68 8.64 16.09
C THR A 9 2.27 9.93 15.56
N TYR A 10 1.48 11.00 15.45
CA TYR A 10 1.97 12.31 15.02
C TYR A 10 3.04 12.92 15.97
N ARG A 11 3.01 12.58 17.25
CA ARG A 11 4.03 13.07 18.22
C ARG A 11 5.36 12.33 18.10
N SER A 12 5.38 11.13 17.57
CA SER A 12 6.62 10.35 17.44
C SER A 12 7.45 10.82 16.24
N PHE A 13 8.77 10.73 16.34
CA PHE A 13 9.69 11.06 15.26
C PHE A 13 9.39 10.23 13.99
N TYR A 14 9.21 8.92 14.13
CA TYR A 14 8.88 8.02 13.02
C TYR A 14 7.54 8.37 12.36
N GLY A 15 6.54 8.71 13.17
CA GLY A 15 5.23 9.09 12.66
C GLY A 15 5.28 10.40 11.88
N LYS A 16 6.02 11.42 12.36
CA LYS A 16 6.18 12.67 11.62
C LYS A 16 6.79 12.46 10.24
N ILE A 17 7.85 11.65 10.14
CA ILE A 17 8.48 11.34 8.86
C ILE A 17 7.52 10.54 7.95
N GLY A 18 6.83 9.53 8.49
CA GLY A 18 5.85 8.77 7.74
C GLY A 18 4.72 9.63 7.16
N TYR A 19 4.15 10.54 7.96
CA TYR A 19 3.15 11.49 7.49
C TYR A 19 3.71 12.49 6.48
N LEU A 20 4.94 12.96 6.66
CA LEU A 20 5.59 13.85 5.69
C LEU A 20 5.75 13.18 4.33
N PHE A 21 6.20 11.94 4.30
CA PHE A 21 6.36 11.18 3.05
C PHE A 21 5.01 10.95 2.35
N LEU A 22 3.97 10.57 3.10
CA LEU A 22 2.61 10.47 2.55
C LEU A 22 2.10 11.80 2.01
N PHE A 23 2.34 12.88 2.73
CA PHE A 23 1.93 14.22 2.29
C PHE A 23 2.62 14.61 0.99
N ILE A 24 3.93 14.36 0.86
CA ILE A 24 4.68 14.62 -0.40
C ILE A 24 4.06 13.83 -1.56
N LEU A 25 3.80 12.53 -1.39
CA LEU A 25 3.25 11.68 -2.44
C LEU A 25 1.84 12.12 -2.87
N ILE A 26 0.99 12.43 -1.89
CA ILE A 26 -0.37 12.94 -2.16
C ILE A 26 -0.28 14.28 -2.89
N SER A 27 0.58 15.18 -2.44
CA SER A 27 0.77 16.49 -3.08
C SER A 27 1.25 16.35 -4.54
N LEU A 28 2.19 15.44 -4.82
CA LEU A 28 2.66 15.15 -6.16
C LEU A 28 1.53 14.66 -7.08
N SER A 29 0.68 13.76 -6.59
CA SER A 29 -0.46 13.24 -7.33
C SER A 29 -1.47 14.32 -7.71
N PHE A 30 -1.80 15.22 -6.78
CA PHE A 30 -2.70 16.33 -7.04
C PHE A 30 -2.07 17.41 -7.94
N LEU A 31 -0.80 17.72 -7.72
CA LEU A 31 -0.07 18.71 -8.51
C LEU A 31 -0.02 18.31 -9.98
N HIS A 32 0.25 17.04 -10.30
CA HIS A 32 0.22 16.56 -11.67
C HIS A 32 -1.13 16.82 -12.35
N SER A 33 -2.22 16.41 -11.69
CA SER A 33 -3.57 16.62 -12.25
C SER A 33 -3.90 18.10 -12.43
N TYR A 34 -3.43 18.96 -11.53
CA TYR A 34 -3.62 20.40 -11.62
C TYR A 34 -2.83 21.02 -12.79
N LEU A 35 -1.56 20.64 -12.96
CA LEU A 35 -0.70 21.16 -14.01
C LEU A 35 -1.22 20.83 -15.41
N LEU A 36 -1.72 19.61 -15.60
CA LEU A 36 -2.35 19.21 -16.87
C LEU A 36 -3.69 19.91 -17.10
N SER A 37 -4.55 20.03 -16.09
CA SER A 37 -5.87 20.63 -16.22
C SER A 37 -5.83 22.16 -16.41
N SER A 38 -4.78 22.81 -15.93
CA SER A 38 -4.55 24.24 -16.07
C SER A 38 -3.77 24.61 -17.35
N GLU A 39 -3.47 23.63 -18.21
CA GLU A 39 -2.67 23.80 -19.45
C GLU A 39 -1.26 24.38 -19.22
N ILE A 40 -0.80 24.47 -17.97
CA ILE A 40 0.59 24.84 -17.65
C ILE A 40 1.55 23.79 -18.24
N TRP A 41 1.13 22.52 -18.20
CA TRP A 41 1.77 21.42 -18.88
C TRP A 41 0.95 20.98 -20.09
N PRO A 42 1.41 21.25 -21.33
CA PRO A 42 0.72 20.78 -22.54
C PRO A 42 0.60 19.24 -22.54
N GLN A 43 -0.61 18.73 -22.73
CA GLN A 43 -0.84 17.28 -22.77
C GLN A 43 -0.05 16.57 -23.86
N SER A 44 0.21 17.25 -24.99
CA SER A 44 1.02 16.70 -26.08
C SER A 44 2.44 16.30 -25.65
N ILE A 45 3.00 16.93 -24.61
CA ILE A 45 4.36 16.71 -24.11
C ILE A 45 4.35 16.00 -22.76
N TYR A 46 3.52 16.45 -21.83
CA TYR A 46 3.55 16.00 -20.44
C TYR A 46 2.47 14.97 -20.06
N ASP A 47 1.73 14.43 -21.03
CA ASP A 47 0.91 13.26 -20.77
C ASP A 47 1.81 12.05 -20.44
N PRO A 48 1.59 11.35 -19.31
CA PRO A 48 2.50 10.30 -18.86
C PRO A 48 2.44 9.02 -19.71
N ILE A 49 1.52 8.91 -20.65
CA ILE A 49 1.32 7.73 -21.51
C ILE A 49 1.65 8.02 -22.96
N VAL A 50 1.11 9.10 -23.50
CA VAL A 50 1.20 9.45 -24.93
C VAL A 50 1.98 10.74 -25.19
N GLY A 51 2.43 11.44 -24.14
CA GLY A 51 3.23 12.66 -24.30
C GLY A 51 4.56 12.36 -24.98
N PHE A 52 4.95 13.24 -25.92
CA PHE A 52 6.20 13.15 -26.65
C PHE A 52 6.65 14.53 -27.09
N ASP A 53 7.89 14.91 -26.76
CA ASP A 53 8.48 16.15 -27.21
C ASP A 53 9.19 15.94 -28.56
N VAL A 54 8.60 16.47 -29.63
CA VAL A 54 9.14 16.36 -30.99
C VAL A 54 10.32 17.31 -31.26
N GLU A 55 10.50 18.35 -30.42
CA GLU A 55 11.56 19.33 -30.59
C GLU A 55 12.91 18.85 -30.05
N ILE A 56 12.87 17.85 -29.16
CA ILE A 56 14.06 17.31 -28.52
C ILE A 56 14.30 15.86 -29.01
N PHE A 57 15.38 15.67 -29.76
CA PHE A 57 15.75 14.35 -30.28
C PHE A 57 17.28 14.23 -30.35
N PRO A 58 17.90 13.07 -30.07
CA PRO A 58 17.29 11.76 -29.78
C PRO A 58 16.91 11.56 -28.30
N HIS A 59 15.94 10.68 -28.05
CA HIS A 59 15.61 10.21 -26.71
C HIS A 59 16.42 8.96 -26.34
N PRO A 60 16.68 8.73 -25.01
CA PRO A 60 16.33 9.56 -23.86
C PRO A 60 17.26 10.78 -23.70
N THR A 61 16.70 11.93 -23.29
CA THR A 61 17.48 13.15 -23.03
C THR A 61 17.73 13.34 -21.53
N PRO A 62 18.90 13.86 -21.13
CA PRO A 62 19.19 14.13 -19.72
C PRO A 62 18.31 15.26 -19.16
N PRO A 63 18.27 15.45 -17.83
CA PRO A 63 17.57 16.57 -17.20
C PRO A 63 17.89 17.92 -17.82
N SER A 64 16.84 18.70 -18.08
CA SER A 64 16.90 20.03 -18.73
C SER A 64 15.86 20.99 -18.15
N SER A 65 15.81 22.24 -18.61
CA SER A 65 14.80 23.22 -18.22
C SER A 65 13.37 22.80 -18.59
N ASN A 66 13.21 22.12 -19.73
CA ASN A 66 11.90 21.66 -20.21
C ASN A 66 11.51 20.32 -19.59
N HIS A 67 12.49 19.45 -19.33
CA HIS A 67 12.31 18.14 -18.71
C HIS A 67 13.17 18.04 -17.46
N LEU A 68 12.61 18.41 -16.29
CA LEU A 68 13.34 18.51 -15.01
C LEU A 68 14.06 17.22 -14.60
N LEU A 69 13.48 16.06 -14.91
CA LEU A 69 14.08 14.75 -14.70
C LEU A 69 14.47 14.06 -16.02
N GLY A 70 14.55 14.80 -17.12
CA GLY A 70 14.83 14.24 -18.44
C GLY A 70 13.65 13.49 -19.06
N THR A 71 13.91 12.82 -20.18
CA THR A 71 12.92 11.97 -20.86
C THR A 71 13.30 10.50 -20.75
N ASP A 72 12.29 9.64 -20.88
CA ASP A 72 12.50 8.21 -20.98
C ASP A 72 12.90 7.77 -22.40
N PRO A 73 13.23 6.49 -22.64
CA PRO A 73 13.58 6.00 -23.97
C PRO A 73 12.46 6.14 -25.02
N LEU A 74 11.23 6.32 -24.60
CA LEU A 74 10.06 6.51 -25.47
C LEU A 74 9.71 7.99 -25.67
N GLY A 75 10.51 8.92 -25.14
CA GLY A 75 10.32 10.36 -25.28
C GLY A 75 9.34 11.00 -24.29
N ARG A 76 8.86 10.22 -23.29
CA ARG A 76 7.92 10.73 -22.28
C ARG A 76 8.67 11.46 -21.16
N ASP A 77 8.06 12.49 -20.58
CA ASP A 77 8.65 13.24 -19.48
C ASP A 77 8.67 12.42 -18.16
N VAL A 78 9.87 12.20 -17.62
CA VAL A 78 10.07 11.38 -16.41
C VAL A 78 9.41 12.00 -15.18
N MET A 79 9.40 13.33 -15.05
CA MET A 79 8.77 14.01 -13.91
C MET A 79 7.25 13.83 -13.94
N SER A 80 6.63 13.99 -15.09
CA SER A 80 5.21 13.77 -15.32
C SER A 80 4.82 12.32 -14.99
N MET A 81 5.58 11.36 -15.51
CA MET A 81 5.36 9.92 -15.22
C MET A 81 5.52 9.60 -13.73
N LEU A 82 6.51 10.18 -13.05
CA LEU A 82 6.74 9.99 -11.62
C LEU A 82 5.56 10.50 -10.78
N MET A 83 5.10 11.72 -11.10
CA MET A 83 3.96 12.33 -10.41
C MET A 83 2.66 11.56 -10.66
N ALA A 84 2.37 11.21 -11.91
CA ALA A 84 1.19 10.42 -12.27
C ALA A 84 1.20 9.03 -11.63
N GLY A 85 2.36 8.36 -11.60
CA GLY A 85 2.53 7.02 -11.03
C GLY A 85 2.35 6.96 -9.51
N SER A 86 2.36 8.10 -8.81
CA SER A 86 2.04 8.14 -7.38
C SER A 86 0.56 7.81 -7.08
N ARG A 87 -0.36 8.20 -7.96
CA ARG A 87 -1.81 8.03 -7.78
C ARG A 87 -2.25 6.56 -7.65
N PRO A 88 -1.88 5.65 -8.56
CA PRO A 88 -2.25 4.24 -8.43
C PRO A 88 -1.72 3.60 -7.16
N LEU A 89 -0.50 3.95 -6.72
CA LEU A 89 0.07 3.44 -5.49
C LEU A 89 -0.66 3.95 -4.23
N ILE A 90 -1.04 5.22 -4.20
CA ILE A 90 -1.85 5.78 -3.10
C ILE A 90 -3.21 5.08 -3.04
N GLN A 91 -3.88 4.89 -4.18
CA GLN A 91 -5.16 4.19 -4.23
C GLN A 91 -5.02 2.76 -3.70
N LEU A 92 -4.09 1.98 -4.25
CA LEU A 92 -3.81 0.63 -3.78
C LEU A 92 -3.55 0.59 -2.27
N SER A 93 -2.70 1.48 -1.78
CA SER A 93 -2.29 1.51 -0.37
C SER A 93 -3.46 1.82 0.57
N LEU A 94 -4.27 2.82 0.24
CA LEU A 94 -5.43 3.20 1.06
C LEU A 94 -6.48 2.10 1.09
N PHE A 95 -6.86 1.56 -0.07
CA PHE A 95 -7.85 0.48 -0.12
C PHE A 95 -7.34 -0.78 0.58
N SER A 96 -6.08 -1.17 0.37
CA SER A 96 -5.45 -2.29 1.05
C SER A 96 -5.48 -2.12 2.57
N PHE A 97 -5.08 -0.95 3.07
CA PHE A 97 -5.06 -0.66 4.50
C PHE A 97 -6.47 -0.73 5.11
N PHE A 98 -7.44 -0.02 4.56
CA PHE A 98 -8.77 0.06 5.17
C PHE A 98 -9.56 -1.24 5.08
N ILE A 99 -9.51 -1.92 3.93
CA ILE A 99 -10.21 -3.20 3.75
C ILE A 99 -9.55 -4.28 4.62
N GLY A 100 -8.22 -4.37 4.62
CA GLY A 100 -7.50 -5.32 5.47
C GLY A 100 -7.74 -5.06 6.96
N LEU A 101 -7.74 -3.79 7.39
CA LEU A 101 -8.06 -3.40 8.75
C LEU A 101 -9.48 -3.81 9.15
N PHE A 102 -10.46 -3.54 8.29
CA PHE A 102 -11.85 -3.92 8.53
C PHE A 102 -12.01 -5.43 8.67
N ILE A 103 -11.45 -6.20 7.74
CA ILE A 103 -11.53 -7.66 7.74
C ILE A 103 -10.81 -8.26 8.95
N SER A 104 -9.58 -7.82 9.22
CA SER A 104 -8.79 -8.35 10.33
C SER A 104 -9.44 -8.05 11.69
N LEU A 105 -10.02 -6.86 11.88
CA LEU A 105 -10.75 -6.52 13.10
C LEU A 105 -12.07 -7.28 13.21
N LEU A 106 -12.87 -7.32 12.14
CA LEU A 106 -14.17 -7.99 12.17
C LEU A 106 -14.00 -9.50 12.37
N ILE A 107 -13.29 -10.14 11.44
CA ILE A 107 -13.16 -11.61 11.44
C ILE A 107 -12.18 -12.05 12.51
N GLY A 108 -11.02 -11.41 12.66
CA GLY A 108 -10.00 -11.78 13.63
C GLY A 108 -10.40 -11.56 15.09
N THR A 109 -11.39 -10.67 15.37
CA THR A 109 -11.88 -10.47 16.74
C THR A 109 -13.15 -11.26 17.02
N LEU A 110 -14.14 -11.21 16.12
CA LEU A 110 -15.47 -11.79 16.41
C LEU A 110 -15.49 -13.30 16.24
N VAL A 111 -14.79 -13.84 15.23
CA VAL A 111 -14.84 -15.28 14.94
C VAL A 111 -14.24 -16.10 16.08
N PRO A 112 -13.01 -15.86 16.56
CA PRO A 112 -12.42 -16.68 17.63
C PRO A 112 -13.16 -16.52 18.96
N TYR A 113 -13.76 -15.38 19.22
CA TYR A 113 -14.44 -15.11 20.48
C TYR A 113 -15.92 -15.55 20.50
N LEU A 114 -16.68 -15.27 19.43
CA LEU A 114 -18.12 -15.55 19.36
C LEU A 114 -18.44 -16.89 18.69
N PHE A 115 -17.68 -17.28 17.66
CA PHE A 115 -17.98 -18.37 16.74
C PHE A 115 -16.90 -19.45 16.74
N LYS A 116 -16.67 -20.11 17.88
CA LYS A 116 -15.56 -21.08 18.07
C LYS A 116 -15.50 -22.21 17.01
N LYS A 117 -16.65 -22.63 16.46
CA LYS A 117 -16.66 -23.65 15.38
C LYS A 117 -16.11 -23.10 14.06
N MET A 118 -16.37 -21.84 13.76
CA MET A 118 -15.84 -21.18 12.56
C MET A 118 -14.37 -20.78 12.72
N ASP A 119 -13.88 -20.64 13.96
CA ASP A 119 -12.50 -20.24 14.24
C ASP A 119 -11.48 -21.23 13.65
N LEU A 120 -11.73 -22.55 13.78
CA LEU A 120 -10.86 -23.57 13.18
C LEU A 120 -10.85 -23.49 11.66
N LEU A 121 -12.03 -23.34 11.03
CA LEU A 121 -12.12 -23.20 9.58
C LEU A 121 -11.37 -21.93 9.11
N MET A 122 -11.59 -20.80 9.76
CA MET A 122 -10.91 -19.54 9.40
C MET A 122 -9.40 -19.62 9.60
N LYS A 123 -8.93 -20.35 10.61
CA LYS A 123 -7.51 -20.62 10.80
C LYS A 123 -6.90 -21.38 9.62
N GLU A 124 -7.56 -22.44 9.14
CA GLU A 124 -7.07 -23.20 7.98
C GLU A 124 -7.12 -22.38 6.69
N VAL A 125 -8.21 -21.62 6.46
CA VAL A 125 -8.30 -20.66 5.33
C VAL A 125 -7.15 -19.65 5.39
N SER A 126 -6.89 -19.06 6.56
CA SER A 126 -5.81 -18.11 6.77
C SER A 126 -4.43 -18.73 6.46
N SER A 127 -4.21 -19.96 6.92
CA SER A 127 -2.97 -20.69 6.64
C SER A 127 -2.77 -20.93 5.14
N GLY A 128 -3.84 -21.23 4.41
CA GLY A 128 -3.81 -21.34 2.94
C GLY A 128 -3.50 -20.01 2.25
N VAL A 129 -4.11 -18.92 2.71
CA VAL A 129 -3.87 -17.57 2.15
C VAL A 129 -2.39 -17.14 2.32
N ILE A 130 -1.77 -17.47 3.46
CA ILE A 130 -0.36 -17.12 3.71
C ILE A 130 0.60 -17.82 2.72
N LEU A 131 0.24 -19.00 2.25
CA LEU A 131 1.06 -19.73 1.27
C LEU A 131 1.03 -19.09 -0.13
N MET A 132 0.08 -18.20 -0.41
CA MET A 132 0.01 -17.50 -1.68
C MET A 132 0.97 -16.29 -1.67
N PRO A 133 2.06 -16.30 -2.45
CA PRO A 133 2.98 -15.16 -2.49
C PRO A 133 2.28 -13.96 -3.17
N PRO A 134 2.09 -12.84 -2.46
CA PRO A 134 1.33 -11.70 -2.97
C PRO A 134 1.81 -11.17 -4.32
N PRO A 135 3.12 -11.10 -4.62
CA PRO A 135 3.59 -10.66 -5.93
C PRO A 135 3.07 -11.52 -7.07
N LEU A 136 3.00 -12.85 -6.89
CA LEU A 136 2.49 -13.76 -7.92
C LEU A 136 0.98 -13.62 -8.11
N VAL A 137 0.23 -13.46 -7.01
CA VAL A 137 -1.21 -13.20 -7.10
C VAL A 137 -1.50 -11.92 -7.87
N LEU A 138 -0.79 -10.85 -7.55
CA LEU A 138 -0.95 -9.56 -8.24
C LEU A 138 -0.49 -9.63 -9.70
N LEU A 139 0.57 -10.40 -10.01
CA LEU A 139 1.03 -10.62 -11.37
C LEU A 139 -0.04 -11.35 -12.20
N ILE A 140 -0.60 -12.45 -11.68
CA ILE A 140 -1.66 -13.20 -12.36
C ILE A 140 -2.91 -12.33 -12.61
N LEU A 141 -3.30 -11.53 -11.62
CA LEU A 141 -4.43 -10.59 -11.75
C LEU A 141 -4.13 -9.45 -12.74
N GLY A 142 -2.88 -9.06 -12.85
CA GLY A 142 -2.41 -8.00 -13.73
C GLY A 142 -2.09 -8.44 -15.15
N THR A 143 -2.23 -9.72 -15.48
CA THR A 143 -2.02 -10.28 -16.81
C THR A 143 -3.31 -10.87 -17.37
N GLY A 144 -3.41 -11.00 -18.69
CA GLY A 144 -4.56 -11.61 -19.36
C GLY A 144 -5.81 -10.72 -19.40
N GLU A 145 -6.98 -11.34 -19.49
CA GLU A 145 -8.28 -10.65 -19.68
C GLU A 145 -8.73 -9.78 -18.49
N PHE A 146 -8.11 -9.93 -17.33
CA PHE A 146 -8.43 -9.15 -16.14
C PHE A 146 -7.75 -7.78 -16.12
N VAL A 147 -6.69 -7.61 -16.89
CA VAL A 147 -5.92 -6.37 -16.99
C VAL A 147 -6.86 -5.18 -17.25
N ASP A 148 -7.75 -5.28 -18.22
CA ASP A 148 -8.67 -4.19 -18.60
C ASP A 148 -9.79 -3.91 -17.58
N LYS A 149 -9.97 -4.75 -16.58
CA LYS A 149 -11.08 -4.67 -15.62
C LYS A 149 -10.67 -4.24 -14.20
N LEU A 150 -9.38 -4.36 -13.87
CA LEU A 150 -8.92 -4.13 -12.50
C LEU A 150 -8.29 -2.73 -12.34
N SER A 151 -8.99 -1.80 -11.73
CA SER A 151 -8.41 -0.53 -11.29
C SER A 151 -7.41 -0.72 -10.13
N PRO A 152 -6.45 0.21 -9.91
CA PRO A 152 -5.53 0.15 -8.77
C PRO A 152 -6.24 0.05 -7.41
N SER A 153 -7.41 0.65 -7.28
CA SER A 153 -8.25 0.53 -6.08
C SER A 153 -8.79 -0.89 -5.90
N MET A 154 -9.23 -1.56 -6.97
CA MET A 154 -9.66 -2.96 -6.90
C MET A 154 -8.53 -3.91 -6.53
N VAL A 155 -7.33 -3.69 -7.07
CA VAL A 155 -6.12 -4.43 -6.68
C VAL A 155 -5.84 -4.22 -5.19
N GLY A 156 -5.99 -2.99 -4.69
CA GLY A 156 -5.89 -2.66 -3.26
C GLY A 156 -6.93 -3.38 -2.41
N VAL A 157 -8.17 -3.49 -2.86
CA VAL A 157 -9.24 -4.26 -2.17
C VAL A 157 -8.88 -5.74 -2.09
N ILE A 158 -8.50 -6.36 -3.20
CA ILE A 158 -8.12 -7.78 -3.25
C ILE A 158 -6.93 -8.05 -2.32
N TYR A 159 -5.89 -7.24 -2.42
CA TYR A 159 -4.74 -7.37 -1.54
C TYR A 159 -5.10 -7.14 -0.07
N GLY A 160 -5.96 -6.17 0.23
CA GLY A 160 -6.48 -5.91 1.58
C GLY A 160 -7.24 -7.11 2.15
N MET A 161 -8.07 -7.77 1.32
CA MET A 161 -8.75 -9.00 1.72
C MET A 161 -7.77 -10.13 2.06
N LEU A 162 -6.79 -10.39 1.19
CA LEU A 162 -5.78 -11.42 1.40
C LEU A 162 -4.93 -11.13 2.64
N SER A 163 -4.46 -9.90 2.83
CA SER A 163 -3.63 -9.53 3.99
C SER A 163 -4.43 -9.52 5.29
N GLY A 164 -5.70 -9.13 5.24
CA GLY A 164 -6.60 -9.14 6.39
C GLY A 164 -6.97 -10.55 6.86
N LEU A 165 -7.18 -11.47 5.92
CA LEU A 165 -7.46 -12.89 6.20
C LEU A 165 -6.20 -13.72 6.48
N GLY A 166 -5.02 -13.30 6.00
CA GLY A 166 -3.76 -14.00 6.16
C GLY A 166 -3.13 -13.81 7.54
N VAL A 167 -1.89 -13.35 7.55
CA VAL A 167 -1.07 -13.17 8.79
C VAL A 167 -1.80 -12.32 9.84
N SER A 168 -2.51 -11.27 9.41
CA SER A 168 -3.18 -10.36 10.32
C SER A 168 -4.29 -11.03 11.12
N PHE A 169 -5.09 -11.87 10.47
CA PHE A 169 -6.09 -12.68 11.17
C PHE A 169 -5.45 -13.54 12.25
N LEU A 170 -4.38 -14.30 11.94
CA LEU A 170 -3.75 -15.20 12.91
C LEU A 170 -3.18 -14.46 14.12
N VAL A 171 -2.52 -13.32 13.90
CA VAL A 171 -1.96 -12.52 15.00
C VAL A 171 -3.07 -11.93 15.87
N ILE A 172 -4.12 -11.37 15.25
CA ILE A 172 -5.27 -10.81 15.96
C ILE A 172 -6.00 -11.91 16.75
N ARG A 173 -6.24 -13.06 16.11
CA ARG A 173 -6.82 -14.24 16.74
C ARG A 173 -6.05 -14.66 17.98
N SER A 174 -4.73 -14.80 17.87
CA SER A 174 -3.86 -15.16 19.01
C SER A 174 -4.00 -14.16 20.14
N LYS A 175 -4.02 -12.87 19.84
CA LYS A 175 -4.20 -11.82 20.85
C LYS A 175 -5.59 -11.83 21.50
N VAL A 176 -6.63 -12.12 20.74
CA VAL A 176 -8.00 -12.27 21.27
C VAL A 176 -8.09 -13.43 22.24
N LEU A 177 -7.50 -14.59 21.92
CA LEU A 177 -7.48 -15.77 22.78
C LEU A 177 -6.66 -15.52 24.06
N GLU A 178 -5.58 -14.76 23.99
CA GLU A 178 -4.82 -14.32 25.17
C GLU A 178 -5.70 -13.44 26.08
N ILE A 179 -6.35 -12.42 25.50
CA ILE A 179 -7.21 -11.49 26.26
C ILE A 179 -8.43 -12.21 26.86
N GLU A 180 -9.03 -13.20 26.16
CA GLU A 180 -10.17 -13.96 26.67
C GLU A 180 -9.88 -14.62 28.04
N ASN A 181 -8.63 -14.98 28.30
CA ASN A 181 -8.19 -15.61 29.54
C ASN A 181 -7.84 -14.62 30.66
N ALA A 182 -7.81 -13.31 30.38
CA ALA A 182 -7.49 -12.28 31.36
C ALA A 182 -8.54 -12.19 32.47
N GLU A 183 -8.10 -11.85 33.68
CA GLU A 183 -8.98 -11.82 34.88
C GLU A 183 -10.12 -10.81 34.75
N PHE A 184 -9.87 -9.64 34.16
CA PHE A 184 -10.91 -8.64 33.99
C PHE A 184 -12.02 -9.08 33.01
N ILE A 185 -11.72 -9.98 32.06
CA ILE A 185 -12.72 -10.59 31.17
C ILE A 185 -13.54 -11.64 31.98
N LYS A 186 -12.88 -12.43 32.82
CA LYS A 186 -13.58 -13.37 33.70
C LYS A 186 -14.51 -12.64 34.66
N ALA A 187 -14.04 -11.56 35.29
CA ALA A 187 -14.87 -10.72 36.14
C ALA A 187 -16.07 -10.12 35.37
N SER A 188 -15.86 -9.62 34.15
CA SER A 188 -16.96 -9.11 33.32
C SER A 188 -18.00 -10.17 32.96
N LYS A 189 -17.59 -11.44 32.76
CA LYS A 189 -18.51 -12.57 32.56
C LYS A 189 -19.31 -12.88 33.84
N LEU A 190 -18.68 -12.82 35.02
CA LEU A 190 -19.33 -13.10 36.29
C LEU A 190 -20.44 -12.10 36.67
N ILE A 191 -20.25 -10.83 36.33
CA ILE A 191 -21.26 -9.77 36.53
C ILE A 191 -22.34 -9.73 35.45
N GLY A 192 -22.39 -10.73 34.55
CA GLY A 192 -23.44 -10.88 33.54
C GLY A 192 -23.19 -10.15 32.21
N GLY A 193 -21.97 -9.74 31.91
CA GLY A 193 -21.62 -9.13 30.63
C GLY A 193 -21.87 -10.08 29.45
N SER A 194 -22.65 -9.66 28.44
CA SER A 194 -22.89 -10.46 27.26
C SER A 194 -21.61 -10.62 26.41
N ARG A 195 -21.52 -11.75 25.69
CA ARG A 195 -20.33 -12.00 24.84
C ARG A 195 -20.08 -10.88 23.83
N PHE A 196 -21.13 -10.37 23.20
CA PHE A 196 -21.00 -9.25 22.23
C PHE A 196 -20.54 -7.96 22.91
N TYR A 197 -21.06 -7.65 24.09
CA TYR A 197 -20.60 -6.50 24.88
C TYR A 197 -19.12 -6.60 25.23
N ILE A 198 -18.68 -7.76 25.70
CA ILE A 198 -17.27 -7.99 26.04
C ILE A 198 -16.37 -7.87 24.79
N ALA A 199 -16.79 -8.46 23.67
CA ALA A 199 -16.05 -8.37 22.40
C ALA A 199 -15.84 -6.91 21.98
N THR A 200 -16.91 -6.12 21.97
CA THR A 200 -16.86 -4.76 21.43
C THR A 200 -16.31 -3.73 22.42
N ARG A 201 -16.55 -3.90 23.72
CA ARG A 201 -16.19 -2.91 24.76
C ARG A 201 -14.85 -3.18 25.41
N HIS A 202 -14.43 -4.42 25.49
CA HIS A 202 -13.20 -4.81 26.19
C HIS A 202 -12.12 -5.34 25.22
N ILE A 203 -12.45 -6.29 24.33
CA ILE A 203 -11.45 -6.93 23.46
C ILE A 203 -11.07 -6.00 22.29
N LEU A 204 -12.04 -5.54 21.53
CA LEU A 204 -11.81 -4.73 20.32
C LEU A 204 -10.92 -3.50 20.57
N PRO A 205 -11.12 -2.70 21.64
CA PRO A 205 -10.24 -1.56 21.91
C PRO A 205 -8.77 -1.93 22.11
N ILE A 206 -8.50 -3.08 22.73
CA ILE A 206 -7.12 -3.54 22.97
C ILE A 206 -6.48 -4.02 21.67
N VAL A 207 -7.26 -4.67 20.79
CA VAL A 207 -6.78 -5.28 19.54
C VAL A 207 -6.57 -4.26 18.42
N VAL A 208 -7.31 -3.15 18.42
CA VAL A 208 -7.23 -2.13 17.33
C VAL A 208 -5.81 -1.62 17.07
N PRO A 209 -4.97 -1.25 18.05
CA PRO A 209 -3.60 -0.81 17.77
C PRO A 209 -2.75 -1.90 17.11
N TYR A 210 -2.95 -3.17 17.49
CA TYR A 210 -2.30 -4.32 16.84
C TYR A 210 -2.71 -4.43 15.37
N ALA A 211 -4.03 -4.40 15.10
CA ALA A 211 -4.55 -4.46 13.74
C ALA A 211 -4.03 -3.31 12.87
N VAL A 212 -4.04 -2.07 13.39
CA VAL A 212 -3.50 -0.90 12.68
C VAL A 212 -2.03 -1.09 12.34
N SER A 213 -1.20 -1.52 13.30
CA SER A 213 0.23 -1.72 13.05
C SER A 213 0.50 -2.83 12.03
N LEU A 214 -0.25 -3.94 12.10
CA LEU A 214 -0.16 -5.04 11.15
C LEU A 214 -0.56 -4.61 9.75
N MET A 215 -1.69 -3.88 9.61
CA MET A 215 -2.15 -3.43 8.31
C MET A 215 -1.22 -2.40 7.67
N LEU A 216 -0.63 -1.49 8.44
CA LEU A 216 0.41 -0.59 7.94
C LEU A 216 1.63 -1.37 7.41
N THR A 217 2.06 -2.41 8.13
CA THR A 217 3.16 -3.28 7.68
C THR A 217 2.75 -4.07 6.43
N SER A 218 1.54 -4.65 6.40
CA SER A 218 1.04 -5.39 5.24
C SER A 218 0.88 -4.51 4.01
N THR A 219 0.43 -3.26 4.18
CA THR A 219 0.37 -2.29 3.08
C THR A 219 1.75 -2.01 2.49
N THR A 220 2.79 -1.93 3.32
CA THR A 220 4.19 -1.82 2.84
C THR A 220 4.55 -2.99 1.91
N TYR A 221 4.24 -4.22 2.31
CA TYR A 221 4.47 -5.39 1.47
C TYR A 221 3.60 -5.39 0.20
N GLY A 222 2.38 -4.87 0.28
CA GLY A 222 1.49 -4.70 -0.87
C GLY A 222 2.06 -3.74 -1.93
N ILE A 223 2.66 -2.64 -1.49
CA ILE A 223 3.35 -1.69 -2.38
C ILE A 223 4.51 -2.37 -3.12
N ILE A 224 5.34 -3.13 -2.38
CA ILE A 224 6.46 -3.88 -2.95
C ILE A 224 5.95 -4.95 -3.93
N ALA A 225 4.92 -5.69 -3.55
CA ALA A 225 4.30 -6.72 -4.39
C ALA A 225 3.71 -6.14 -5.68
N TYR A 226 3.06 -4.98 -5.59
CA TYR A 226 2.53 -4.27 -6.76
C TYR A 226 3.65 -3.76 -7.66
N GLY A 227 4.73 -3.21 -7.10
CA GLY A 227 5.90 -2.79 -7.85
C GLY A 227 6.52 -3.94 -8.64
N PHE A 228 6.68 -5.10 -7.99
CA PHE A 228 7.17 -6.31 -8.63
C PHE A 228 6.24 -6.79 -9.75
N ALA A 229 4.93 -6.87 -9.49
CA ALA A 229 3.95 -7.28 -10.48
C ALA A 229 3.91 -6.32 -11.68
N SER A 230 3.97 -5.02 -11.43
CA SER A 230 4.00 -3.98 -12.46
C SER A 230 5.26 -4.01 -13.31
N PHE A 231 6.39 -4.41 -12.73
CA PHE A 231 7.64 -4.60 -13.45
C PHE A 231 7.57 -5.77 -14.44
N PHE A 232 7.03 -6.91 -14.02
CA PHE A 232 6.99 -8.11 -14.87
C PHE A 232 5.76 -8.23 -15.75
N GLY A 233 4.62 -7.71 -15.35
CA GLY A 233 3.32 -7.96 -15.96
C GLY A 233 2.65 -6.75 -16.58
N GLN A 234 3.28 -5.57 -16.56
CA GLN A 234 2.66 -4.32 -17.04
C GLN A 234 1.27 -4.10 -16.41
N VAL A 235 1.16 -4.39 -15.10
CA VAL A 235 -0.10 -4.27 -14.35
C VAL A 235 -0.55 -2.82 -14.27
N GLY A 236 -1.57 -2.49 -15.00
CA GLY A 236 -2.25 -1.19 -14.93
C GLY A 236 -2.18 -0.37 -16.21
N TRP A 237 -3.25 0.36 -16.45
CA TRP A 237 -3.51 1.21 -17.62
C TRP A 237 -2.93 2.60 -17.52
N THR A 238 -2.31 2.93 -16.42
CA THR A 238 -1.74 4.25 -16.15
C THR A 238 -0.25 4.11 -15.93
N SER A 239 0.49 5.18 -16.18
CA SER A 239 1.89 5.26 -15.78
C SER A 239 2.05 4.79 -14.35
N ASN A 240 2.91 3.82 -14.12
CA ASN A 240 3.27 3.33 -12.80
C ASN A 240 4.78 3.14 -12.69
N TRP A 241 5.31 3.25 -11.49
CA TRP A 241 6.75 3.23 -11.27
C TRP A 241 7.42 1.89 -11.59
N GLY A 242 6.69 0.75 -11.50
CA GLY A 242 7.21 -0.55 -11.91
C GLY A 242 7.46 -0.62 -13.42
N MET A 243 6.52 -0.09 -14.19
CA MET A 243 6.65 0.02 -15.64
C MET A 243 7.77 0.98 -16.05
N MET A 244 7.92 2.13 -15.35
CA MET A 244 9.03 3.06 -15.59
C MET A 244 10.39 2.37 -15.40
N ILE A 245 10.54 1.55 -14.35
CA ILE A 245 11.78 0.79 -14.10
C ILE A 245 12.00 -0.25 -15.19
N TYR A 246 10.94 -0.96 -15.60
CA TYR A 246 11.00 -1.93 -16.70
C TYR A 246 11.44 -1.28 -18.01
N ASP A 247 10.83 -0.15 -18.38
CA ASP A 247 11.19 0.61 -19.61
C ASP A 247 12.63 1.12 -19.54
N ALA A 248 13.07 1.64 -18.39
CA ALA A 248 14.44 2.11 -18.19
C ALA A 248 15.47 0.99 -18.38
N ILE A 249 15.19 -0.22 -17.94
CA ILE A 249 16.10 -1.37 -18.09
C ILE A 249 16.04 -1.93 -19.51
N THR A 250 14.83 -2.19 -20.00
CA THR A 250 14.64 -2.89 -21.30
C THR A 250 15.09 -2.03 -22.46
N TYR A 251 14.57 -0.80 -22.57
CA TYR A 251 14.92 0.09 -23.68
C TYR A 251 16.25 0.77 -23.45
N GLY A 252 16.63 1.09 -22.21
CA GLY A 252 17.92 1.68 -21.89
C GLY A 252 19.08 0.77 -22.31
N SER A 253 18.98 -0.54 -22.07
CA SER A 253 20.01 -1.50 -22.49
C SER A 253 20.14 -1.61 -24.01
N LEU A 254 19.06 -1.40 -24.77
CA LEU A 254 19.09 -1.37 -26.24
C LEU A 254 19.71 -0.09 -26.80
N LEU A 255 19.64 1.03 -26.05
CA LEU A 255 20.10 2.35 -26.47
C LEU A 255 21.47 2.74 -25.90
N GLY A 256 22.24 1.78 -25.42
CA GLY A 256 23.62 1.99 -24.99
C GLY A 256 23.83 2.11 -23.48
N GLY A 257 22.83 1.85 -22.67
CA GLY A 257 22.94 1.78 -21.21
C GLY A 257 21.74 2.32 -20.45
N ILE A 258 21.66 1.96 -19.17
CA ILE A 258 20.59 2.44 -18.28
C ILE A 258 20.93 3.85 -17.83
N ASN A 259 20.02 4.78 -18.10
CA ASN A 259 20.15 6.17 -17.68
C ASN A 259 19.65 6.35 -16.24
N TYR A 260 20.47 6.95 -15.38
CA TYR A 260 20.17 7.10 -13.94
C TYR A 260 18.91 7.94 -13.71
N TRP A 261 18.59 8.92 -14.55
CA TRP A 261 17.41 9.77 -14.43
C TRP A 261 16.09 9.04 -14.74
N ASN A 262 16.14 7.92 -15.46
CA ASN A 262 14.97 7.08 -15.73
C ASN A 262 14.76 6.02 -14.64
N PHE A 263 15.84 5.54 -14.01
CA PHE A 263 15.81 4.44 -13.05
C PHE A 263 15.68 4.92 -11.59
N ILE A 264 16.46 5.94 -11.20
CA ILE A 264 16.52 6.40 -9.80
C ILE A 264 15.18 6.99 -9.30
N PRO A 265 14.51 7.91 -10.04
CA PRO A 265 13.29 8.55 -9.53
C PRO A 265 12.17 7.57 -9.17
N PRO A 266 11.75 6.61 -10.03
CA PRO A 266 10.71 5.66 -9.67
C PRO A 266 11.13 4.72 -8.53
N THR A 267 12.42 4.35 -8.45
CA THR A 267 12.95 3.55 -7.34
C THR A 267 12.85 4.31 -6.01
N LEU A 268 13.25 5.59 -5.98
CA LEU A 268 13.08 6.44 -4.80
C LEU A 268 11.60 6.66 -4.45
N GLY A 269 10.73 6.75 -5.44
CA GLY A 269 9.29 6.82 -5.24
C GLY A 269 8.76 5.61 -4.47
N PHE A 270 9.12 4.39 -4.87
CA PHE A 270 8.77 3.17 -4.14
C PHE A 270 9.33 3.16 -2.72
N LEU A 271 10.59 3.57 -2.54
CA LEU A 271 11.21 3.65 -1.21
C LEU A 271 10.47 4.64 -0.31
N LEU A 272 10.11 5.81 -0.81
CA LEU A 272 9.36 6.81 -0.05
C LEU A 272 7.96 6.29 0.30
N CYS A 273 7.25 5.68 -0.64
CA CYS A 273 5.91 5.16 -0.41
C CYS A 273 5.92 4.02 0.61
N SER A 274 6.76 3.02 0.43
CA SER A 274 6.87 1.88 1.36
C SER A 274 7.35 2.30 2.74
N SER A 275 8.37 3.18 2.81
CA SER A 275 8.89 3.72 4.07
C SER A 275 7.83 4.50 4.85
N SER A 276 6.92 5.22 4.18
CA SER A 276 5.87 5.99 4.85
C SER A 276 4.98 5.10 5.71
N PHE A 277 4.45 4.02 5.14
CA PHE A 277 3.60 3.07 5.86
C PHE A 277 4.37 2.28 6.92
N TYR A 278 5.60 1.89 6.61
CA TYR A 278 6.47 1.20 7.58
C TYR A 278 6.77 2.07 8.81
N LEU A 279 7.15 3.32 8.63
CA LEU A 279 7.45 4.25 9.72
C LEU A 279 6.21 4.54 10.58
N LEU A 280 5.04 4.63 9.95
CA LEU A 280 3.77 4.74 10.69
C LEU A 280 3.51 3.49 11.52
N SER A 281 3.77 2.29 10.98
CA SER A 281 3.65 1.03 11.73
C SER A 281 4.59 1.00 12.94
N VAL A 282 5.87 1.34 12.74
CA VAL A 282 6.87 1.42 13.82
C VAL A 282 6.43 2.42 14.90
N SER A 283 5.87 3.56 14.48
CA SER A 283 5.34 4.57 15.42
C SER A 283 4.23 3.99 16.30
N VAL A 284 3.26 3.28 15.71
CA VAL A 284 2.17 2.62 16.47
C VAL A 284 2.74 1.56 17.39
N LYS A 285 3.63 0.67 16.90
CA LYS A 285 4.24 -0.40 17.70
C LYS A 285 4.95 0.17 18.95
N LYS A 286 5.80 1.17 18.76
CA LYS A 286 6.53 1.80 19.90
C LYS A 286 5.61 2.41 20.94
N GLN A 287 4.52 3.05 20.52
CA GLN A 287 3.62 3.73 21.46
C GLN A 287 2.75 2.77 22.27
N PHE A 288 2.37 1.66 21.68
CA PHE A 288 1.52 0.67 22.36
C PHE A 288 2.31 -0.50 22.93
N GLY A 289 3.66 -0.46 22.90
CA GLY A 289 4.52 -1.54 23.41
C GLY A 289 4.29 -2.86 22.70
N ILE A 290 3.98 -2.81 21.38
CA ILE A 290 3.66 -3.99 20.59
C ILE A 290 4.98 -4.62 20.12
N SER A 291 5.33 -5.78 20.66
CA SER A 291 6.34 -6.69 20.14
C SER A 291 5.64 -7.75 19.26
N ILE A 292 5.89 -7.70 17.97
CA ILE A 292 5.41 -8.70 17.00
C ILE A 292 6.61 -9.33 16.33
#